data_2a41ce9b0eb0ceec41f3fc7f142a73c6
#
_entry.id   2a41ce9b0eb0ceec41f3fc7f142a73c6
#
_cell.length_a   1.000
_cell.length_b   1.000
_cell.length_c   1.000
_cell.angle_alpha   90.00
_cell.angle_beta   90.00
_cell.angle_gamma   90.00
#
_symmetry.space_group_name_H-M   'P 1'
#
loop_
_entity.id
_entity.type
_entity.pdbx_description
1 polymer ?
#
loop_
_entity_poly.entity_id
_entity_poly.type
_entity_poly.pdbx_seq_one_letter_code
_entity_poly.pdbx_strand_id
1 'polypeptide(L)'
;MEKLNYKKTKYSCYFTYVAMASAFCLPPMLFVTFHEMYNVSYTLLGTLVLVNFCTQLTIDLIFSFFTKYFNIHKTIKLMPILTSIGLIIYALVPTFFPEKAYFGLVTGTVIFSIAAGLAEVLISPVVAAIPSETPDKDMSILHSLYGWGVLSVVIVSTVFLKAFGRENWMYLTLMLAILPLIACFLFCTSPMPEMKITSENGKGEKQSRSMGMLLCILCIFFGSAAENSMTNWISGYMENALNIPKSVGDILGMAVFALLLSLGRTLYGKYGKNISNVLLLGMVGATACYLVAGLSSNVILSFLACIFTGICTSMLWPGTLILMEEKMPNPGVAAYALMAAGGDFGASIAPQLIGVVVDKVSESNFASELSGTLSMTTEQIGMKAGMLIASVFPFIGIFLLMFIKNYFKKKKN
;
A
#
# COMPACT_ATOMS: atom_id res chain seq x y z
N MET A 1 28.91 -2.22 -28.72
CA MET A 1 27.60 -2.57 -28.11
C MET A 1 26.82 -1.27 -27.92
N GLU A 2 25.74 -1.06 -28.67
CA GLU A 2 24.85 0.06 -28.45
C GLU A 2 24.32 0.02 -27.00
N LYS A 3 24.50 1.10 -26.26
CA LYS A 3 23.90 1.19 -24.92
C LYS A 3 22.37 1.13 -25.07
N LEU A 4 21.75 0.00 -24.72
CA LEU A 4 20.31 -0.15 -24.71
C LEU A 4 19.68 1.00 -23.89
N ASN A 5 18.76 1.71 -24.52
CA ASN A 5 18.07 2.83 -23.87
C ASN A 5 16.86 2.32 -23.09
N TYR A 6 16.98 2.20 -21.77
CA TYR A 6 15.93 1.73 -20.87
C TYR A 6 14.87 2.78 -20.50
N LYS A 7 14.88 3.96 -21.14
CA LYS A 7 13.93 5.03 -20.85
C LYS A 7 12.49 4.56 -21.00
N LYS A 8 12.19 3.78 -22.06
CA LYS A 8 10.87 3.22 -22.31
C LYS A 8 10.45 2.22 -21.22
N THR A 9 11.36 1.35 -20.77
CA THR A 9 11.14 0.40 -19.68
C THR A 9 10.81 1.10 -18.39
N LYS A 10 11.55 2.16 -18.06
CA LYS A 10 11.30 3.01 -16.88
C LYS A 10 9.90 3.61 -16.91
N TYR A 11 9.48 4.18 -18.03
CA TYR A 11 8.12 4.70 -18.18
C TYR A 11 7.05 3.60 -18.15
N SER A 12 7.34 2.41 -18.66
CA SER A 12 6.43 1.26 -18.54
C SER A 12 6.20 0.88 -17.08
N CYS A 13 7.27 0.84 -16.26
CA CYS A 13 7.18 0.62 -14.82
C CYS A 13 6.35 1.72 -14.13
N TYR A 14 6.61 2.96 -14.45
CA TYR A 14 5.89 4.13 -13.90
C TYR A 14 4.40 4.08 -14.22
N PHE A 15 4.05 3.82 -15.47
CA PHE A 15 2.66 3.70 -15.90
C PHE A 15 1.95 2.52 -15.21
N THR A 16 2.66 1.41 -15.02
CA THR A 16 2.10 0.24 -14.32
C THR A 16 1.70 0.58 -12.88
N TYR A 17 2.51 1.35 -12.16
CA TYR A 17 2.18 1.79 -10.80
C TYR A 17 0.94 2.69 -10.74
N VAL A 18 0.73 3.53 -11.75
CA VAL A 18 -0.53 4.28 -11.89
C VAL A 18 -1.69 3.34 -12.16
N ALA A 19 -1.52 2.36 -13.06
CA ALA A 19 -2.56 1.41 -13.43
C ALA A 19 -2.94 0.46 -12.27
N MET A 20 -1.99 0.09 -11.39
CA MET A 20 -2.27 -0.73 -10.20
C MET A 20 -3.30 -0.10 -9.27
N ALA A 21 -3.33 1.24 -9.17
CA ALA A 21 -4.29 1.94 -8.33
C ALA A 21 -5.75 1.59 -8.67
N SER A 22 -6.05 1.23 -9.93
CA SER A 22 -7.40 0.81 -10.34
C SER A 22 -7.85 -0.48 -9.65
N ALA A 23 -6.95 -1.43 -9.44
CA ALA A 23 -7.26 -2.69 -8.78
C ALA A 23 -7.38 -2.54 -7.23
N PHE A 24 -6.63 -1.60 -6.64
CA PHE A 24 -6.63 -1.41 -5.18
C PHE A 24 -7.74 -0.48 -4.69
N CYS A 25 -8.03 0.60 -5.42
CA CYS A 25 -8.92 1.65 -4.93
C CYS A 25 -10.37 1.47 -5.36
N LEU A 26 -10.61 0.90 -6.54
CA LEU A 26 -11.95 0.73 -7.07
C LEU A 26 -12.84 -0.17 -6.20
N PRO A 27 -12.40 -1.37 -5.72
CA PRO A 27 -13.26 -2.24 -4.92
C PRO A 27 -13.83 -1.57 -3.65
N PRO A 28 -13.04 -0.92 -2.79
CA PRO A 28 -13.58 -0.25 -1.60
C PRO A 28 -14.60 0.86 -1.91
N MET A 29 -14.41 1.59 -3.01
CA MET A 29 -15.36 2.64 -3.45
C MET A 29 -16.71 2.08 -3.85
N LEU A 30 -16.78 0.82 -4.28
CA LEU A 30 -18.01 0.15 -4.74
C LEU A 30 -18.70 -0.68 -3.66
N PHE A 31 -18.19 -0.76 -2.43
CA PHE A 31 -18.75 -1.61 -1.37
C PHE A 31 -20.21 -1.30 -1.07
N VAL A 32 -20.57 -0.03 -0.92
CA VAL A 32 -21.96 0.38 -0.70
C VAL A 32 -22.83 0.00 -1.89
N THR A 33 -22.33 0.18 -3.11
CA THR A 33 -23.02 -0.21 -4.34
C THR A 33 -23.32 -1.72 -4.36
N PHE A 34 -22.35 -2.55 -3.99
CA PHE A 34 -22.54 -4.01 -3.96
C PHE A 34 -23.47 -4.45 -2.83
N HIS A 35 -23.41 -3.77 -1.69
CA HIS A 35 -24.37 -4.01 -0.62
C HIS A 35 -25.81 -3.73 -1.07
N GLU A 36 -26.04 -2.58 -1.68
CA GLU A 36 -27.36 -2.14 -2.13
C GLU A 36 -27.90 -2.95 -3.32
N MET A 37 -27.05 -3.26 -4.31
CA MET A 37 -27.49 -3.90 -5.55
C MET A 37 -27.54 -5.43 -5.49
N TYR A 38 -26.64 -6.05 -4.72
CA TYR A 38 -26.51 -7.52 -4.70
C TYR A 38 -26.70 -8.13 -3.31
N ASN A 39 -27.14 -7.35 -2.31
CA ASN A 39 -27.32 -7.78 -0.93
C ASN A 39 -26.07 -8.47 -0.31
N VAL A 40 -24.86 -8.08 -0.75
CA VAL A 40 -23.62 -8.57 -0.18
C VAL A 40 -23.38 -7.92 1.17
N SER A 41 -23.25 -8.71 2.24
CA SER A 41 -23.03 -8.18 3.60
C SER A 41 -21.70 -7.44 3.71
N TYR A 42 -21.58 -6.46 4.62
CA TYR A 42 -20.33 -5.74 4.86
C TYR A 42 -19.21 -6.67 5.32
N THR A 43 -19.52 -7.71 6.08
CA THR A 43 -18.56 -8.76 6.45
C THR A 43 -17.96 -9.44 5.22
N LEU A 44 -18.79 -9.80 4.24
CA LEU A 44 -18.34 -10.42 2.99
C LEU A 44 -17.54 -9.43 2.14
N LEU A 45 -17.89 -8.15 2.13
CA LEU A 45 -17.12 -7.10 1.46
C LEU A 45 -15.75 -6.90 2.14
N GLY A 46 -15.70 -6.93 3.47
CA GLY A 46 -14.44 -6.95 4.22
C GLY A 46 -13.58 -8.17 3.90
N THR A 47 -14.21 -9.33 3.69
CA THR A 47 -13.51 -10.56 3.29
C THR A 47 -12.84 -10.42 1.91
N LEU A 48 -13.37 -9.60 0.99
CA LEU A 48 -12.69 -9.32 -0.29
C LEU A 48 -11.33 -8.64 -0.07
N VAL A 49 -11.24 -7.72 0.90
CA VAL A 49 -9.98 -7.06 1.25
C VAL A 49 -8.99 -8.08 1.82
N LEU A 50 -9.45 -8.94 2.72
CA LEU A 50 -8.63 -10.02 3.28
C LEU A 50 -8.13 -10.96 2.19
N VAL A 51 -9.00 -11.39 1.26
CA VAL A 51 -8.63 -12.23 0.10
C VAL A 51 -7.57 -11.53 -0.76
N ASN A 52 -7.73 -10.23 -1.01
CA ASN A 52 -6.74 -9.45 -1.75
C ASN A 52 -5.35 -9.54 -1.11
N PHE A 53 -5.22 -9.18 0.17
CA PHE A 53 -3.92 -9.18 0.86
C PHE A 53 -3.35 -10.59 1.06
N CYS A 54 -4.18 -11.59 1.41
CA CYS A 54 -3.72 -12.97 1.52
C CYS A 54 -3.21 -13.52 0.18
N THR A 55 -3.84 -13.14 -0.92
CA THR A 55 -3.39 -13.55 -2.26
C THR A 55 -2.05 -12.89 -2.60
N GLN A 56 -1.88 -11.59 -2.36
CA GLN A 56 -0.62 -10.88 -2.59
C GLN A 56 0.50 -11.48 -1.75
N LEU A 57 0.31 -11.60 -0.44
CA LEU A 57 1.27 -12.23 0.47
C LEU A 57 1.69 -13.64 0.00
N THR A 58 0.73 -14.44 -0.50
CA THR A 58 1.03 -15.78 -1.04
C THR A 58 1.94 -15.69 -2.27
N ILE A 59 1.68 -14.77 -3.18
CA ILE A 59 2.51 -14.55 -4.36
C ILE A 59 3.90 -14.07 -3.98
N ASP A 60 4.02 -13.15 -3.04
CA ASP A 60 5.30 -12.64 -2.55
C ASP A 60 6.16 -13.75 -1.96
N LEU A 61 5.57 -14.62 -1.14
CA LEU A 61 6.25 -15.77 -0.58
C LEU A 61 6.66 -16.78 -1.67
N ILE A 62 5.77 -17.08 -2.63
CA ILE A 62 6.10 -17.95 -3.76
C ILE A 62 7.29 -17.39 -4.55
N PHE A 63 7.27 -16.09 -4.86
CA PHE A 63 8.38 -15.46 -5.56
C PHE A 63 9.66 -15.40 -4.73
N SER A 64 9.56 -15.16 -3.43
CA SER A 64 10.71 -15.18 -2.55
C SER A 64 11.48 -16.52 -2.56
N PHE A 65 10.75 -17.62 -2.47
CA PHE A 65 11.37 -18.96 -2.36
C PHE A 65 11.61 -19.65 -3.71
N PHE A 66 10.81 -19.34 -4.72
CA PHE A 66 10.77 -20.07 -5.99
C PHE A 66 11.12 -19.23 -7.22
N THR A 67 11.65 -18.00 -7.03
CA THR A 67 12.00 -17.06 -8.12
C THR A 67 12.75 -17.72 -9.29
N LYS A 68 13.66 -18.66 -9.00
CA LYS A 68 14.48 -19.36 -9.99
C LYS A 68 13.68 -20.19 -11.03
N TYR A 69 12.43 -20.53 -10.71
CA TYR A 69 11.57 -21.29 -11.62
C TYR A 69 10.73 -20.41 -12.55
N PHE A 70 10.73 -19.10 -12.32
CA PHE A 70 9.92 -18.16 -13.10
C PHE A 70 10.78 -17.44 -14.15
N ASN A 71 10.22 -17.32 -15.34
CA ASN A 71 10.79 -16.43 -16.35
C ASN A 71 10.31 -15.00 -16.10
N ILE A 72 11.13 -14.23 -15.38
CA ILE A 72 10.79 -12.88 -14.92
C ILE A 72 10.36 -11.98 -16.08
N HIS A 73 11.04 -12.03 -17.23
CA HIS A 73 10.70 -11.21 -18.40
C HIS A 73 9.31 -11.54 -18.96
N LYS A 74 8.93 -12.82 -19.00
CA LYS A 74 7.58 -13.22 -19.42
C LYS A 74 6.54 -12.85 -18.37
N THR A 75 6.85 -13.05 -17.10
CA THR A 75 5.94 -12.74 -15.99
C THR A 75 5.58 -11.25 -15.96
N ILE A 76 6.54 -10.35 -16.10
CA ILE A 76 6.31 -8.90 -16.14
C ILE A 76 5.39 -8.49 -17.30
N LYS A 77 5.51 -9.13 -18.46
CA LYS A 77 4.65 -8.86 -19.63
C LYS A 77 3.23 -9.38 -19.45
N LEU A 78 3.06 -10.51 -18.75
CA LEU A 78 1.77 -11.17 -18.57
C LEU A 78 0.96 -10.61 -17.40
N MET A 79 1.61 -10.13 -16.34
CA MET A 79 0.89 -9.68 -15.13
C MET A 79 -0.17 -8.60 -15.40
N PRO A 80 0.05 -7.58 -16.25
CA PRO A 80 -0.99 -6.58 -16.50
C PRO A 80 -2.23 -7.15 -17.19
N ILE A 81 -2.07 -8.21 -18.00
CA ILE A 81 -3.20 -8.92 -18.61
C ILE A 81 -4.05 -9.58 -17.52
N LEU A 82 -3.42 -10.20 -16.52
CA LEU A 82 -4.14 -10.79 -15.37
C LEU A 82 -4.95 -9.74 -14.62
N THR A 83 -4.38 -8.54 -14.40
CA THR A 83 -5.12 -7.43 -13.78
C THR A 83 -6.39 -7.09 -14.59
N SER A 84 -6.26 -6.96 -15.92
CA SER A 84 -7.42 -6.68 -16.78
C SER A 84 -8.45 -7.79 -16.76
N ILE A 85 -8.03 -9.05 -16.85
CA ILE A 85 -8.93 -10.22 -16.76
C ILE A 85 -9.66 -10.23 -15.41
N GLY A 86 -8.94 -10.00 -14.32
CA GLY A 86 -9.54 -9.92 -12.99
C GLY A 86 -10.60 -8.84 -12.88
N LEU A 87 -10.31 -7.61 -13.36
CA LEU A 87 -11.28 -6.51 -13.38
C LEU A 87 -12.47 -6.79 -14.30
N ILE A 88 -12.26 -7.43 -15.46
CA ILE A 88 -13.34 -7.83 -16.37
C ILE A 88 -14.27 -8.86 -15.71
N ILE A 89 -13.73 -9.89 -15.07
CA ILE A 89 -14.53 -10.88 -14.33
C ILE A 89 -15.26 -10.21 -13.17
N TYR A 90 -14.58 -9.35 -12.42
CA TYR A 90 -15.14 -8.57 -11.34
C TYR A 90 -16.34 -7.72 -11.77
N ALA A 91 -16.31 -7.17 -12.99
CA ALA A 91 -17.39 -6.36 -13.55
C ALA A 91 -18.52 -7.22 -14.15
N LEU A 92 -18.18 -8.18 -15.01
CA LEU A 92 -19.17 -8.87 -15.83
C LEU A 92 -19.95 -9.93 -15.07
N VAL A 93 -19.31 -10.72 -14.19
CA VAL A 93 -20.00 -11.83 -13.51
C VAL A 93 -21.12 -11.32 -12.60
N PRO A 94 -20.93 -10.33 -11.74
CA PRO A 94 -22.03 -9.79 -10.92
C PRO A 94 -23.16 -9.16 -11.76
N THR A 95 -22.81 -8.55 -12.88
CA THR A 95 -23.79 -7.85 -13.73
C THR A 95 -24.66 -8.83 -14.51
N PHE A 96 -24.08 -9.88 -15.11
CA PHE A 96 -24.83 -10.84 -15.91
C PHE A 96 -25.40 -12.00 -15.09
N PHE A 97 -24.83 -12.29 -13.92
CA PHE A 97 -25.26 -13.36 -13.02
C PHE A 97 -25.38 -12.83 -11.59
N PRO A 98 -26.41 -12.00 -11.28
CA PRO A 98 -26.56 -11.38 -9.97
C PRO A 98 -26.60 -12.36 -8.81
N GLU A 99 -27.15 -13.58 -9.01
CA GLU A 99 -27.19 -14.65 -8.03
C GLU A 99 -25.79 -15.21 -7.67
N LYS A 100 -24.82 -14.98 -8.55
CA LYS A 100 -23.39 -15.36 -8.36
C LYS A 100 -22.50 -14.14 -8.18
N ALA A 101 -23.07 -12.97 -7.83
CA ALA A 101 -22.33 -11.73 -7.75
C ALA A 101 -21.10 -11.84 -6.85
N TYR A 102 -21.26 -12.36 -5.65
CA TYR A 102 -20.14 -12.50 -4.69
C TYR A 102 -19.04 -13.43 -5.20
N PHE A 103 -19.41 -14.52 -5.88
CA PHE A 103 -18.43 -15.42 -6.50
C PHE A 103 -17.62 -14.71 -7.58
N GLY A 104 -18.25 -13.89 -8.41
CA GLY A 104 -17.57 -13.06 -9.43
C GLY A 104 -16.62 -12.05 -8.81
N LEU A 105 -17.05 -11.38 -7.73
CA LEU A 105 -16.23 -10.42 -6.99
C LEU A 105 -14.99 -11.10 -6.38
N VAL A 106 -15.15 -12.26 -5.72
CA VAL A 106 -14.02 -13.02 -5.14
C VAL A 106 -13.06 -13.49 -6.23
N THR A 107 -13.59 -14.09 -7.31
CA THR A 107 -12.76 -14.62 -8.41
C THR A 107 -11.96 -13.50 -9.09
N GLY A 108 -12.61 -12.39 -9.41
CA GLY A 108 -11.97 -11.22 -9.98
C GLY A 108 -10.89 -10.67 -9.03
N THR A 109 -11.20 -10.58 -7.72
CA THR A 109 -10.24 -10.14 -6.68
C THR A 109 -9.02 -11.03 -6.65
N VAL A 110 -9.15 -12.35 -6.59
CA VAL A 110 -8.00 -13.27 -6.58
C VAL A 110 -7.13 -13.05 -7.82
N ILE A 111 -7.73 -12.95 -9.01
CA ILE A 111 -6.96 -12.83 -10.26
C ILE A 111 -6.19 -11.51 -10.33
N PHE A 112 -6.82 -10.37 -10.04
CA PHE A 112 -6.08 -9.11 -10.07
C PHE A 112 -5.11 -8.97 -8.88
N SER A 113 -5.36 -9.63 -7.74
CA SER A 113 -4.44 -9.64 -6.60
C SER A 113 -3.18 -10.46 -6.88
N ILE A 114 -3.29 -11.58 -7.62
CA ILE A 114 -2.10 -12.29 -8.14
C ILE A 114 -1.24 -11.35 -8.96
N ALA A 115 -1.87 -10.60 -9.89
CA ALA A 115 -1.14 -9.65 -10.72
C ALA A 115 -0.56 -8.50 -9.91
N ALA A 116 -1.25 -8.04 -8.87
CA ALA A 116 -0.80 -6.97 -8.00
C ALA A 116 0.45 -7.38 -7.20
N GLY A 117 0.44 -8.56 -6.56
CA GLY A 117 1.62 -9.11 -5.89
C GLY A 117 2.80 -9.29 -6.86
N LEU A 118 2.57 -9.85 -8.07
CA LEU A 118 3.60 -9.94 -9.11
C LEU A 118 4.19 -8.58 -9.49
N ALA A 119 3.36 -7.54 -9.60
CA ALA A 119 3.82 -6.20 -9.92
C ALA A 119 4.68 -5.62 -8.78
N GLU A 120 4.28 -5.83 -7.55
CA GLU A 120 4.98 -5.34 -6.37
C GLU A 120 6.37 -5.94 -6.23
N VAL A 121 6.50 -7.25 -6.40
CA VAL A 121 7.80 -7.94 -6.30
C VAL A 121 8.70 -7.77 -7.53
N LEU A 122 8.18 -7.41 -8.70
CA LEU A 122 8.94 -7.38 -9.94
C LEU A 122 9.26 -5.98 -10.45
N ILE A 123 8.39 -5.00 -10.26
CA ILE A 123 8.59 -3.67 -10.85
C ILE A 123 9.73 -2.92 -10.16
N SER A 124 9.80 -2.96 -8.83
CA SER A 124 10.88 -2.32 -8.07
C SER A 124 12.27 -2.86 -8.44
N PRO A 125 12.50 -4.21 -8.53
CA PRO A 125 13.77 -4.75 -9.03
C PRO A 125 14.10 -4.35 -10.47
N VAL A 126 13.10 -4.23 -11.35
CA VAL A 126 13.33 -3.76 -12.72
C VAL A 126 13.86 -2.34 -12.72
N VAL A 127 13.25 -1.44 -11.95
CA VAL A 127 13.71 -0.05 -11.84
C VAL A 127 15.11 0.02 -11.22
N ALA A 128 15.38 -0.77 -10.19
CA ALA A 128 16.70 -0.86 -9.55
C ALA A 128 17.79 -1.42 -10.49
N ALA A 129 17.43 -2.28 -11.44
CA ALA A 129 18.35 -2.84 -12.42
C ALA A 129 18.66 -1.90 -13.60
N ILE A 130 17.88 -0.84 -13.79
CA ILE A 130 18.13 0.16 -14.83
C ILE A 130 19.33 1.04 -14.42
N PRO A 131 20.37 1.15 -15.27
CA PRO A 131 21.48 2.07 -14.99
C PRO A 131 20.98 3.51 -14.83
N SER A 132 21.22 4.11 -13.67
CA SER A 132 20.77 5.46 -13.32
C SER A 132 21.84 6.18 -12.51
N GLU A 133 21.95 7.49 -12.69
CA GLU A 133 22.78 8.36 -11.84
C GLU A 133 22.08 8.66 -10.49
N THR A 134 20.78 8.44 -10.41
CA THR A 134 19.95 8.73 -9.24
C THR A 134 18.95 7.61 -8.95
N PRO A 135 19.40 6.39 -8.57
CA PRO A 135 18.52 5.24 -8.37
C PRO A 135 17.46 5.45 -7.27
N ASP A 136 17.83 6.10 -6.16
CA ASP A 136 16.94 6.42 -5.06
C ASP A 136 15.78 7.33 -5.50
N LYS A 137 16.09 8.29 -6.36
CA LYS A 137 15.10 9.17 -6.96
C LYS A 137 14.14 8.40 -7.86
N ASP A 138 14.65 7.49 -8.69
CA ASP A 138 13.83 6.68 -9.58
C ASP A 138 12.88 5.77 -8.80
N MET A 139 13.36 5.15 -7.74
CA MET A 139 12.56 4.33 -6.83
C MET A 139 11.48 5.18 -6.13
N SER A 140 11.84 6.33 -5.59
CA SER A 140 10.89 7.22 -4.93
C SER A 140 9.81 7.74 -5.90
N ILE A 141 10.18 8.09 -7.13
CA ILE A 141 9.23 8.50 -8.18
C ILE A 141 8.29 7.35 -8.53
N LEU A 142 8.81 6.12 -8.73
CA LEU A 142 8.01 4.94 -9.01
C LEU A 142 6.86 4.81 -8.00
N HIS A 143 7.21 4.78 -6.71
CA HIS A 143 6.21 4.61 -5.65
C HIS A 143 5.31 5.85 -5.45
N SER A 144 5.78 7.06 -5.83
CA SER A 144 4.92 8.25 -5.80
C SER A 144 3.77 8.15 -6.81
N LEU A 145 4.05 7.53 -7.97
CA LEU A 145 3.06 7.39 -9.04
C LEU A 145 1.90 6.46 -8.65
N TYR A 146 2.11 5.51 -7.73
CA TYR A 146 0.99 4.77 -7.14
C TYR A 146 0.00 5.72 -6.45
N GLY A 147 0.47 6.59 -5.57
CA GLY A 147 -0.39 7.53 -4.85
C GLY A 147 -1.07 8.55 -5.80
N TRP A 148 -0.37 9.03 -6.83
CA TRP A 148 -1.00 9.84 -7.88
C TRP A 148 -2.04 9.07 -8.67
N GLY A 149 -1.80 7.77 -8.90
CA GLY A 149 -2.78 6.84 -9.48
C GLY A 149 -4.01 6.71 -8.62
N VAL A 150 -3.85 6.49 -7.31
CA VAL A 150 -4.94 6.44 -6.32
C VAL A 150 -5.80 7.70 -6.40
N LEU A 151 -5.18 8.87 -6.30
CA LEU A 151 -5.89 10.15 -6.39
C LEU A 151 -6.67 10.27 -7.70
N SER A 152 -6.05 9.91 -8.83
CA SER A 152 -6.68 9.98 -10.15
C SER A 152 -7.87 9.02 -10.26
N VAL A 153 -7.73 7.78 -9.80
CA VAL A 153 -8.80 6.78 -9.82
C VAL A 153 -9.97 7.22 -8.94
N VAL A 154 -9.71 7.73 -7.73
CA VAL A 154 -10.76 8.23 -6.83
C VAL A 154 -11.53 9.37 -7.48
N ILE A 155 -10.84 10.37 -8.04
CA ILE A 155 -11.49 11.51 -8.69
C ILE A 155 -12.31 11.05 -9.90
N VAL A 156 -11.72 10.28 -10.81
CA VAL A 156 -12.39 9.79 -12.02
C VAL A 156 -13.61 8.94 -11.66
N SER A 157 -13.47 8.03 -10.70
CA SER A 157 -14.56 7.16 -10.26
C SER A 157 -15.69 7.94 -9.61
N THR A 158 -15.37 8.91 -8.74
CA THR A 158 -16.38 9.75 -8.08
C THR A 158 -17.14 10.60 -9.10
N VAL A 159 -16.44 11.23 -10.05
CA VAL A 159 -17.07 12.02 -11.12
C VAL A 159 -17.94 11.13 -12.01
N PHE A 160 -17.44 9.96 -12.41
CA PHE A 160 -18.19 9.02 -13.25
C PHE A 160 -19.48 8.56 -12.56
N LEU A 161 -19.38 8.06 -11.32
CA LEU A 161 -20.54 7.55 -10.59
C LEU A 161 -21.56 8.66 -10.26
N LYS A 162 -21.10 9.90 -10.05
CA LYS A 162 -21.99 11.06 -9.86
C LYS A 162 -22.70 11.47 -11.17
N ALA A 163 -22.02 11.37 -12.30
CA ALA A 163 -22.56 11.78 -13.59
C ALA A 163 -23.48 10.73 -14.22
N PHE A 164 -23.15 9.45 -14.09
CA PHE A 164 -23.81 8.34 -14.78
C PHE A 164 -24.63 7.42 -13.85
N GLY A 165 -24.56 7.63 -12.53
CA GLY A 165 -25.23 6.77 -11.55
C GLY A 165 -24.38 5.57 -11.10
N ARG A 166 -24.70 5.07 -9.90
CA ARG A 166 -23.97 3.93 -9.29
C ARG A 166 -24.22 2.62 -10.02
N GLU A 167 -25.37 2.47 -10.66
CA GLU A 167 -25.75 1.31 -11.46
C GLU A 167 -24.81 1.08 -12.65
N ASN A 168 -24.12 2.11 -13.11
CA ASN A 168 -23.16 2.04 -14.23
C ASN A 168 -21.72 1.70 -13.79
N TRP A 169 -21.51 1.22 -12.56
CA TRP A 169 -20.21 0.85 -12.01
C TRP A 169 -19.45 -0.18 -12.88
N MET A 170 -20.17 -1.07 -13.58
CA MET A 170 -19.58 -2.03 -14.52
C MET A 170 -18.77 -1.32 -15.61
N TYR A 171 -19.33 -0.29 -16.24
CA TYR A 171 -18.64 0.45 -17.31
C TYR A 171 -17.41 1.19 -16.78
N LEU A 172 -17.49 1.75 -15.57
CA LEU A 172 -16.33 2.34 -14.89
C LEU A 172 -15.21 1.30 -14.72
N THR A 173 -15.55 0.11 -14.22
CA THR A 173 -14.58 -0.98 -14.00
C THR A 173 -13.94 -1.43 -15.32
N LEU A 174 -14.74 -1.59 -16.38
CA LEU A 174 -14.22 -1.95 -17.70
C LEU A 174 -13.33 -0.85 -18.30
N MET A 175 -13.67 0.41 -18.12
CA MET A 175 -12.83 1.54 -18.53
C MET A 175 -11.47 1.50 -17.81
N LEU A 176 -11.46 1.26 -16.51
CA LEU A 176 -10.22 1.15 -15.74
C LEU A 176 -9.41 -0.10 -16.09
N ALA A 177 -10.06 -1.19 -16.54
CA ALA A 177 -9.39 -2.41 -17.01
C ALA A 177 -8.54 -2.19 -18.29
N ILE A 178 -8.74 -1.08 -19.00
CA ILE A 178 -7.92 -0.71 -20.17
C ILE A 178 -6.51 -0.29 -19.75
N LEU A 179 -6.35 0.33 -18.59
CA LEU A 179 -5.04 0.81 -18.12
C LEU A 179 -3.98 -0.30 -18.03
N PRO A 180 -4.24 -1.48 -17.41
CA PRO A 180 -3.28 -2.57 -17.42
C PRO A 180 -2.99 -3.12 -18.83
N LEU A 181 -3.94 -3.11 -19.78
CA LEU A 181 -3.67 -3.51 -21.17
C LEU A 181 -2.67 -2.59 -21.85
N ILE A 182 -2.77 -1.29 -21.61
CA ILE A 182 -1.76 -0.31 -22.06
C ILE A 182 -0.40 -0.62 -21.43
N ALA A 183 -0.34 -0.94 -20.14
CA ALA A 183 0.90 -1.33 -19.48
C ALA A 183 1.52 -2.59 -20.11
N CYS A 184 0.72 -3.60 -20.43
CA CYS A 184 1.17 -4.79 -21.15
C CYS A 184 1.82 -4.44 -22.49
N PHE A 185 1.15 -3.63 -23.30
CA PHE A 185 1.67 -3.17 -24.59
C PHE A 185 3.01 -2.44 -24.44
N LEU A 186 3.11 -1.56 -23.44
CA LEU A 186 4.35 -0.84 -23.15
C LEU A 186 5.48 -1.80 -22.79
N PHE A 187 5.26 -2.82 -21.94
CA PHE A 187 6.29 -3.82 -21.60
C PHE A 187 6.66 -4.71 -22.78
N CYS A 188 5.69 -5.11 -23.61
CA CYS A 188 5.99 -5.92 -24.78
C CYS A 188 6.93 -5.24 -25.79
N THR A 189 6.91 -3.92 -25.80
CA THR A 189 7.69 -3.08 -26.72
C THR A 189 8.93 -2.46 -26.09
N SER A 190 9.22 -2.79 -24.81
CA SER A 190 10.35 -2.23 -24.04
C SER A 190 11.48 -3.23 -23.89
N PRO A 191 12.77 -2.82 -24.00
CA PRO A 191 13.90 -3.65 -23.65
C PRO A 191 13.92 -3.90 -22.14
N MET A 192 14.23 -5.11 -21.70
CA MET A 192 14.28 -5.45 -20.28
C MET A 192 15.72 -5.53 -19.79
N PRO A 193 16.05 -4.93 -18.62
CA PRO A 193 17.38 -5.04 -18.04
C PRO A 193 17.64 -6.47 -17.53
N GLU A 194 18.92 -6.86 -17.47
CA GLU A 194 19.32 -8.10 -16.80
C GLU A 194 19.14 -7.95 -15.29
N MET A 195 18.36 -8.86 -14.71
CA MET A 195 18.10 -8.87 -13.27
C MET A 195 18.81 -10.05 -12.60
N LYS A 196 19.49 -9.78 -11.50
CA LYS A 196 20.08 -10.86 -10.70
C LYS A 196 18.99 -11.55 -9.91
N ILE A 197 18.84 -12.86 -10.09
CA ILE A 197 17.81 -13.69 -9.42
C ILE A 197 18.20 -13.97 -7.97
N THR A 198 19.50 -14.18 -7.72
CA THR A 198 20.05 -14.45 -6.38
C THR A 198 21.36 -13.69 -6.18
N SER A 199 21.63 -13.27 -4.94
CA SER A 199 22.94 -12.70 -4.61
C SER A 199 23.98 -13.82 -4.51
N GLU A 200 25.02 -13.78 -5.32
CA GLU A 200 26.20 -14.66 -5.22
C GLU A 200 27.11 -14.15 -4.11
N ASN A 201 27.14 -14.81 -2.91
CA ASN A 201 28.12 -14.47 -1.89
C ASN A 201 28.42 -15.63 -0.91
N GLY A 202 29.61 -15.64 -0.31
CA GLY A 202 30.13 -16.66 0.57
C GLY A 202 29.44 -16.84 1.92
N LYS A 203 29.71 -17.93 2.67
CA LYS A 203 28.97 -18.32 3.89
C LYS A 203 28.97 -17.27 5.01
N GLY A 204 30.03 -16.52 5.24
CA GLY A 204 30.11 -15.50 6.29
C GLY A 204 29.31 -14.22 5.98
N GLU A 205 29.29 -13.81 4.71
CA GLU A 205 28.47 -12.72 4.22
C GLU A 205 26.97 -13.08 4.20
N LYS A 206 26.62 -14.37 4.02
CA LYS A 206 25.23 -14.86 4.08
C LYS A 206 24.58 -14.61 5.43
N GLN A 207 25.25 -14.89 6.55
CA GLN A 207 24.66 -14.70 7.89
C GLN A 207 24.46 -13.22 8.22
N SER A 208 25.37 -12.37 7.83
CA SER A 208 25.28 -10.93 8.04
C SER A 208 24.23 -10.28 7.14
N ARG A 209 24.07 -10.75 5.91
CA ARG A 209 22.98 -10.33 5.00
C ARG A 209 21.63 -10.79 5.51
N SER A 210 21.52 -11.97 6.10
CA SER A 210 20.29 -12.52 6.67
C SER A 210 19.77 -11.62 7.82
N MET A 211 20.64 -11.17 8.74
CA MET A 211 20.24 -10.25 9.80
C MET A 211 19.86 -8.87 9.25
N GLY A 212 20.64 -8.32 8.31
CA GLY A 212 20.30 -7.06 7.66
C GLY A 212 18.96 -7.10 6.94
N MET A 213 18.67 -8.22 6.25
CA MET A 213 17.40 -8.45 5.59
C MET A 213 16.25 -8.50 6.59
N LEU A 214 16.38 -9.26 7.68
CA LEU A 214 15.37 -9.34 8.72
C LEU A 214 15.06 -7.95 9.30
N LEU A 215 16.08 -7.14 9.56
CA LEU A 215 15.89 -5.78 10.05
C LEU A 215 15.15 -4.89 9.06
N CYS A 216 15.43 -5.01 7.77
CA CYS A 216 14.70 -4.29 6.72
C CYS A 216 13.25 -4.77 6.59
N ILE A 217 13.00 -6.09 6.66
CA ILE A 217 11.64 -6.67 6.66
C ILE A 217 10.83 -6.16 7.86
N LEU A 218 11.41 -6.13 9.06
CA LEU A 218 10.74 -5.55 10.22
C LEU A 218 10.50 -4.04 10.06
N CYS A 219 11.43 -3.32 9.43
CA CYS A 219 11.27 -1.89 9.18
C CYS A 219 10.10 -1.62 8.23
N ILE A 220 9.99 -2.36 7.10
CA ILE A 220 8.87 -2.20 6.17
C ILE A 220 7.56 -2.66 6.80
N PHE A 221 7.56 -3.71 7.61
CA PHE A 221 6.39 -4.16 8.38
C PHE A 221 5.81 -3.02 9.24
N PHE A 222 6.61 -2.39 10.09
CA PHE A 222 6.14 -1.29 10.93
C PHE A 222 5.77 -0.05 10.13
N GLY A 223 6.49 0.23 9.05
CA GLY A 223 6.18 1.32 8.13
C GLY A 223 4.85 1.14 7.41
N SER A 224 4.65 -0.02 6.85
CA SER A 224 3.42 -0.41 6.16
C SER A 224 2.22 -0.48 7.11
N ALA A 225 2.42 -1.03 8.31
CA ALA A 225 1.42 -1.01 9.37
C ALA A 225 0.95 0.43 9.68
N ALA A 226 1.88 1.37 9.80
CA ALA A 226 1.55 2.78 10.06
C ALA A 226 0.82 3.43 8.87
N GLU A 227 1.25 3.21 7.64
CA GLU A 227 0.62 3.78 6.44
C GLU A 227 -0.79 3.20 6.24
N ASN A 228 -0.94 1.88 6.26
CA ASN A 228 -2.19 1.22 5.95
C ASN A 228 -3.24 1.33 7.06
N SER A 229 -2.83 1.46 8.32
CA SER A 229 -3.75 1.79 9.41
C SER A 229 -4.50 3.08 9.14
N MET A 230 -3.80 4.17 8.77
CA MET A 230 -4.47 5.43 8.45
C MET A 230 -5.27 5.32 7.16
N THR A 231 -4.70 4.74 6.10
CA THR A 231 -5.38 4.59 4.80
C THR A 231 -6.74 3.91 4.92
N ASN A 232 -6.85 2.86 5.75
CA ASN A 232 -8.09 2.09 5.89
C ASN A 232 -9.07 2.71 6.89
N TRP A 233 -8.59 3.45 7.89
CA TRP A 233 -9.45 3.95 8.98
C TRP A 233 -9.75 5.44 8.93
N ILE A 234 -9.08 6.23 8.07
CA ILE A 234 -9.22 7.69 8.03
C ILE A 234 -10.67 8.13 7.77
N SER A 235 -11.37 7.51 6.82
CA SER A 235 -12.76 7.82 6.49
C SER A 235 -13.69 7.52 7.67
N GLY A 236 -13.64 6.29 8.20
CA GLY A 236 -14.45 5.88 9.35
C GLY A 236 -14.14 6.68 10.62
N TYR A 237 -12.87 7.00 10.86
CA TYR A 237 -12.47 7.85 11.98
C TYR A 237 -13.04 9.28 11.85
N MET A 238 -12.97 9.86 10.66
CA MET A 238 -13.53 11.20 10.43
C MET A 238 -15.06 11.24 10.61
N GLU A 239 -15.75 10.22 10.11
CA GLU A 239 -17.20 10.11 10.25
C GLU A 239 -17.61 9.86 11.71
N ASN A 240 -17.11 8.80 12.30
CA ASN A 240 -17.60 8.32 13.59
C ASN A 240 -16.94 9.02 14.79
N ALA A 241 -15.64 9.35 14.72
CA ALA A 241 -14.95 10.02 15.81
C ALA A 241 -15.07 11.54 15.78
N LEU A 242 -15.05 12.13 14.58
CA LEU A 242 -15.05 13.58 14.40
C LEU A 242 -16.41 14.16 13.97
N ASN A 243 -17.42 13.34 13.72
CA ASN A 243 -18.74 13.72 13.20
C ASN A 243 -18.64 14.52 11.88
N ILE A 244 -17.66 14.21 11.03
CA ILE A 244 -17.51 14.82 9.70
C ILE A 244 -18.35 14.00 8.72
N PRO A 245 -19.22 14.63 7.89
CA PRO A 245 -20.02 13.90 6.92
C PRO A 245 -19.13 12.99 6.03
N LYS A 246 -19.53 11.74 5.81
CA LYS A 246 -18.75 10.71 5.12
C LYS A 246 -18.18 11.18 3.78
N SER A 247 -18.99 11.84 2.94
CA SER A 247 -18.56 12.35 1.64
C SER A 247 -17.42 13.38 1.76
N VAL A 248 -17.40 14.16 2.83
CA VAL A 248 -16.34 15.13 3.14
C VAL A 248 -15.11 14.40 3.69
N GLY A 249 -15.30 13.42 4.58
CA GLY A 249 -14.26 12.56 5.13
C GLY A 249 -13.53 11.77 4.05
N ASP A 250 -14.25 11.22 3.08
CA ASP A 250 -13.66 10.49 1.95
C ASP A 250 -12.84 11.40 1.04
N ILE A 251 -13.37 12.57 0.65
CA ILE A 251 -12.67 13.49 -0.25
C ILE A 251 -11.53 14.21 0.47
N LEU A 252 -11.83 14.90 1.57
CA LEU A 252 -10.81 15.71 2.27
C LEU A 252 -9.88 14.87 3.14
N GLY A 253 -10.35 13.73 3.66
CA GLY A 253 -9.53 12.81 4.42
C GLY A 253 -8.65 11.95 3.50
N MET A 254 -9.28 11.01 2.80
CA MET A 254 -8.54 10.00 2.03
C MET A 254 -7.80 10.61 0.83
N ALA A 255 -8.43 11.52 0.05
CA ALA A 255 -7.78 12.09 -1.13
C ALA A 255 -6.63 13.04 -0.74
N VAL A 256 -6.80 13.86 0.33
CA VAL A 256 -5.72 14.75 0.78
C VAL A 256 -4.59 13.97 1.46
N PHE A 257 -4.91 12.91 2.22
CA PHE A 257 -3.90 11.98 2.73
C PHE A 257 -3.07 11.38 1.58
N ALA A 258 -3.72 10.84 0.54
CA ALA A 258 -3.05 10.27 -0.64
C ALA A 258 -2.22 11.32 -1.41
N LEU A 259 -2.72 12.55 -1.49
CA LEU A 259 -1.99 13.68 -2.06
C LEU A 259 -0.70 13.96 -1.28
N LEU A 260 -0.78 14.10 0.05
CA LEU A 260 0.39 14.37 0.89
C LEU A 260 1.38 13.20 0.89
N LEU A 261 0.89 11.95 0.87
CA LEU A 261 1.71 10.76 0.71
C LEU A 261 2.50 10.81 -0.62
N SER A 262 1.83 11.13 -1.72
CA SER A 262 2.45 11.23 -3.04
C SER A 262 3.43 12.39 -3.16
N LEU A 263 3.08 13.54 -2.58
CA LEU A 263 3.96 14.70 -2.50
C LEU A 263 5.23 14.40 -1.71
N GLY A 264 5.12 13.73 -0.55
CA GLY A 264 6.26 13.33 0.25
C GLY A 264 7.24 12.44 -0.53
N ARG A 265 6.74 11.45 -1.26
CA ARG A 265 7.53 10.58 -2.16
C ARG A 265 8.18 11.37 -3.30
N THR A 266 7.42 12.25 -3.94
CA THR A 266 7.91 13.10 -5.04
C THR A 266 8.99 14.08 -4.56
N LEU A 267 8.78 14.71 -3.41
CA LEU A 267 9.74 15.65 -2.81
C LEU A 267 11.03 14.94 -2.42
N TYR A 268 10.94 13.72 -1.84
CA TYR A 268 12.14 12.92 -1.58
C TYR A 268 12.88 12.59 -2.87
N GLY A 269 12.20 12.16 -3.92
CA GLY A 269 12.81 11.89 -5.21
C GLY A 269 13.56 13.10 -5.81
N LYS A 270 13.17 14.33 -5.46
CA LYS A 270 13.81 15.56 -5.96
C LYS A 270 14.91 16.10 -5.03
N TYR A 271 14.69 16.05 -3.72
CA TYR A 271 15.54 16.73 -2.73
C TYR A 271 16.08 15.78 -1.64
N GLY A 272 15.65 14.53 -1.63
CA GLY A 272 15.94 13.58 -0.56
C GLY A 272 17.42 13.28 -0.43
N LYS A 273 17.87 13.19 0.83
CA LYS A 273 19.21 12.77 1.24
C LYS A 273 19.09 11.97 2.53
N ASN A 274 20.00 11.04 2.76
CA ASN A 274 20.10 10.26 3.99
C ASN A 274 18.76 9.58 4.37
N ILE A 275 18.43 8.53 3.62
CA ILE A 275 17.16 7.80 3.79
C ILE A 275 16.90 7.34 5.23
N SER A 276 17.93 6.92 5.96
CA SER A 276 17.79 6.48 7.35
C SER A 276 17.24 7.58 8.28
N ASN A 277 17.57 8.86 8.04
CA ASN A 277 17.03 9.98 8.80
C ASN A 277 15.59 10.29 8.39
N VAL A 278 15.29 10.21 7.09
CA VAL A 278 13.93 10.43 6.56
C VAL A 278 12.97 9.40 7.14
N LEU A 279 13.35 8.11 7.15
CA LEU A 279 12.55 7.04 7.76
C LEU A 279 12.33 7.30 9.25
N LEU A 280 13.38 7.70 9.99
CA LEU A 280 13.25 7.99 11.42
C LEU A 280 12.31 9.17 11.68
N LEU A 281 12.43 10.27 10.93
CA LEU A 281 11.52 11.41 11.02
C LEU A 281 10.09 11.02 10.66
N GLY A 282 9.91 10.18 9.64
CA GLY A 282 8.62 9.65 9.25
C GLY A 282 7.96 8.86 10.38
N MET A 283 8.69 7.94 11.03
CA MET A 283 8.17 7.18 12.18
C MET A 283 7.83 8.07 13.37
N VAL A 284 8.68 9.05 13.71
CA VAL A 284 8.41 10.01 14.79
C VAL A 284 7.17 10.84 14.47
N GLY A 285 7.08 11.39 13.26
CA GLY A 285 5.94 12.19 12.82
C GLY A 285 4.64 11.39 12.78
N ALA A 286 4.66 10.15 12.26
CA ALA A 286 3.51 9.28 12.26
C ALA A 286 3.03 8.94 13.68
N THR A 287 3.96 8.63 14.60
CA THR A 287 3.65 8.41 16.02
C THR A 287 2.94 9.63 16.61
N ALA A 288 3.49 10.84 16.40
CA ALA A 288 2.90 12.07 16.91
C ALA A 288 1.50 12.31 16.32
N CYS A 289 1.32 12.13 15.02
CA CYS A 289 0.02 12.27 14.37
C CYS A 289 -1.02 11.30 14.94
N TYR A 290 -0.68 10.03 15.12
CA TYR A 290 -1.58 9.03 15.71
C TYR A 290 -1.94 9.37 17.17
N LEU A 291 -0.97 9.80 17.98
CA LEU A 291 -1.22 10.23 19.35
C LEU A 291 -2.14 11.46 19.39
N VAL A 292 -1.91 12.44 18.51
CA VAL A 292 -2.79 13.60 18.41
C VAL A 292 -4.20 13.19 17.99
N ALA A 293 -4.35 12.34 16.98
CA ALA A 293 -5.65 11.82 16.57
C ALA A 293 -6.36 11.10 17.72
N GLY A 294 -5.67 10.23 18.47
CA GLY A 294 -6.26 9.46 19.57
C GLY A 294 -6.55 10.28 20.83
N LEU A 295 -5.76 11.28 21.17
CA LEU A 295 -5.85 12.00 22.44
C LEU A 295 -6.57 13.35 22.34
N SER A 296 -6.51 14.03 21.18
CA SER A 296 -7.08 15.37 21.05
C SER A 296 -8.60 15.37 21.05
N SER A 297 -9.19 16.28 21.80
CA SER A 297 -10.64 16.60 21.73
C SER A 297 -10.96 17.64 20.64
N ASN A 298 -9.95 18.28 20.06
CA ASN A 298 -10.14 19.28 19.01
C ASN A 298 -10.26 18.58 17.65
N VAL A 299 -11.44 18.72 17.02
CA VAL A 299 -11.78 18.10 15.72
C VAL A 299 -10.80 18.52 14.63
N ILE A 300 -10.46 19.82 14.54
CA ILE A 300 -9.56 20.34 13.50
C ILE A 300 -8.15 19.75 13.68
N LEU A 301 -7.65 19.70 14.91
CA LEU A 301 -6.33 19.17 15.19
C LEU A 301 -6.23 17.66 14.88
N SER A 302 -7.26 16.89 15.26
CA SER A 302 -7.37 15.47 14.93
C SER A 302 -7.46 15.23 13.42
N PHE A 303 -8.26 16.04 12.73
CA PHE A 303 -8.38 16.01 11.27
C PHE A 303 -7.04 16.27 10.58
N LEU A 304 -6.35 17.34 10.96
CA LEU A 304 -5.03 17.69 10.42
C LEU A 304 -4.00 16.59 10.72
N ALA A 305 -4.00 16.01 11.92
CA ALA A 305 -3.11 14.91 12.27
C ALA A 305 -3.31 13.70 11.34
N CYS A 306 -4.57 13.32 11.07
CA CYS A 306 -4.87 12.23 10.13
C CYS A 306 -4.30 12.51 8.73
N ILE A 307 -4.49 13.70 8.20
CA ILE A 307 -4.00 14.10 6.88
C ILE A 307 -2.47 14.12 6.84
N PHE A 308 -1.83 14.74 7.85
CA PHE A 308 -0.37 14.85 7.91
C PHE A 308 0.32 13.50 8.14
N THR A 309 -0.37 12.49 8.65
CA THR A 309 0.16 11.12 8.68
C THR A 309 0.59 10.69 7.28
N GLY A 310 -0.10 11.11 6.21
CA GLY A 310 0.24 10.79 4.82
C GLY A 310 1.66 11.21 4.44
N ILE A 311 2.09 12.44 4.77
CA ILE A 311 3.47 12.86 4.49
C ILE A 311 4.48 12.14 5.40
N CYS A 312 4.12 11.90 6.67
CA CYS A 312 5.00 11.21 7.61
C CYS A 312 5.27 9.75 7.20
N THR A 313 4.25 9.05 6.71
CA THR A 313 4.38 7.64 6.27
C THR A 313 4.88 7.50 4.84
N SER A 314 4.89 8.57 4.06
CA SER A 314 5.16 8.54 2.62
C SER A 314 6.40 7.75 2.21
N MET A 315 7.50 7.85 2.95
CA MET A 315 8.75 7.17 2.62
C MET A 315 8.95 5.85 3.38
N LEU A 316 8.03 5.43 4.24
CA LEU A 316 8.24 4.24 5.08
C LEU A 316 8.29 2.95 4.26
N TRP A 317 7.53 2.85 3.18
CA TRP A 317 7.63 1.73 2.23
C TRP A 317 8.81 1.90 1.26
N PRO A 318 8.80 2.86 0.31
CA PRO A 318 9.85 2.96 -0.70
C PRO A 318 11.22 3.26 -0.10
N GLY A 319 11.26 4.03 0.97
CA GLY A 319 12.51 4.36 1.65
C GLY A 319 13.17 3.16 2.33
N THR A 320 12.39 2.17 2.76
CA THR A 320 12.97 0.94 3.31
C THR A 320 13.57 0.06 2.21
N LEU A 321 13.01 0.06 0.99
CA LEU A 321 13.62 -0.57 -0.17
C LEU A 321 14.95 0.13 -0.54
N ILE A 322 14.97 1.46 -0.55
CA ILE A 322 16.19 2.26 -0.76
C ILE A 322 17.23 1.93 0.32
N LEU A 323 16.82 1.86 1.60
CA LEU A 323 17.71 1.48 2.70
C LEU A 323 18.29 0.08 2.53
N MET A 324 17.48 -0.87 2.07
CA MET A 324 17.93 -2.23 1.75
C MET A 324 19.00 -2.21 0.66
N GLU A 325 18.77 -1.51 -0.45
CA GLU A 325 19.74 -1.38 -1.54
C GLU A 325 21.04 -0.70 -1.08
N GLU A 326 20.94 0.37 -0.29
CA GLU A 326 22.12 1.09 0.26
C GLU A 326 22.98 0.21 1.17
N LYS A 327 22.34 -0.64 2.00
CA LYS A 327 23.06 -1.48 2.98
C LYS A 327 23.42 -2.86 2.45
N MET A 328 22.73 -3.35 1.44
CA MET A 328 22.90 -4.67 0.83
C MET A 328 22.83 -4.56 -0.70
N PRO A 329 23.85 -4.00 -1.35
CA PRO A 329 23.85 -3.81 -2.79
C PRO A 329 23.56 -5.11 -3.57
N ASN A 330 22.77 -5.02 -4.63
CA ASN A 330 22.32 -6.15 -5.45
C ASN A 330 21.59 -7.25 -4.64
N PRO A 331 20.51 -6.94 -3.92
CA PRO A 331 19.83 -7.90 -3.05
C PRO A 331 19.14 -9.04 -3.85
N GLY A 332 18.80 -8.81 -5.10
CA GLY A 332 18.10 -9.74 -5.98
C GLY A 332 16.58 -9.72 -5.80
N VAL A 333 15.85 -10.31 -6.75
CA VAL A 333 14.37 -10.29 -6.80
C VAL A 333 13.74 -10.94 -5.56
N ALA A 334 14.33 -12.02 -5.05
CA ALA A 334 13.83 -12.70 -3.85
C ALA A 334 13.85 -11.81 -2.59
N ALA A 335 14.80 -10.88 -2.50
CA ALA A 335 14.85 -9.94 -1.39
C ALA A 335 13.70 -8.90 -1.45
N TYR A 336 13.39 -8.41 -2.65
CA TYR A 336 12.24 -7.52 -2.84
C TYR A 336 10.92 -8.23 -2.53
N ALA A 337 10.78 -9.50 -2.92
CA ALA A 337 9.62 -10.30 -2.58
C ALA A 337 9.44 -10.50 -1.06
N LEU A 338 10.54 -10.75 -0.32
CA LEU A 338 10.51 -10.81 1.14
C LEU A 338 10.16 -9.46 1.79
N MET A 339 10.65 -8.36 1.21
CA MET A 339 10.30 -7.02 1.66
C MET A 339 8.81 -6.74 1.44
N ALA A 340 8.27 -7.05 0.26
CA ALA A 340 6.85 -6.90 -0.05
C ALA A 340 6.00 -7.74 0.91
N ALA A 341 6.31 -9.02 1.09
CA ALA A 341 5.63 -9.90 2.05
C ALA A 341 5.63 -9.33 3.48
N GLY A 342 6.75 -8.75 3.93
CA GLY A 342 6.84 -8.07 5.24
C GLY A 342 5.93 -6.85 5.32
N GLY A 343 5.86 -6.08 4.25
CA GLY A 343 4.99 -4.91 4.13
C GLY A 343 3.50 -5.30 4.14
N ASP A 344 3.10 -6.26 3.33
CA ASP A 344 1.72 -6.77 3.25
C ASP A 344 1.25 -7.38 4.57
N PHE A 345 2.15 -8.06 5.28
CA PHE A 345 1.86 -8.58 6.60
C PHE A 345 1.57 -7.45 7.60
N GLY A 346 2.32 -6.34 7.56
CA GLY A 346 2.02 -5.14 8.34
C GLY A 346 0.70 -4.49 7.94
N ALA A 347 0.45 -4.37 6.62
CA ALA A 347 -0.77 -3.80 6.06
C ALA A 347 -2.04 -4.60 6.41
N SER A 348 -1.92 -5.91 6.59
CA SER A 348 -3.06 -6.77 6.94
C SER A 348 -3.36 -6.78 8.43
N ILE A 349 -2.34 -6.91 9.28
CA ILE A 349 -2.50 -7.07 10.74
C ILE A 349 -2.92 -5.75 11.41
N ALA A 350 -2.27 -4.65 11.06
CA ALA A 350 -2.45 -3.42 11.81
C ALA A 350 -3.87 -2.82 11.70
N PRO A 351 -4.48 -2.69 10.51
CA PRO A 351 -5.87 -2.25 10.40
C PRO A 351 -6.87 -3.20 11.08
N GLN A 352 -6.62 -4.51 11.03
CA GLN A 352 -7.46 -5.49 11.70
C GLN A 352 -7.41 -5.35 13.22
N LEU A 353 -6.20 -5.11 13.77
CA LEU A 353 -6.04 -4.88 15.21
C LEU A 353 -6.78 -3.63 15.66
N ILE A 354 -6.78 -2.56 14.86
CA ILE A 354 -7.57 -1.35 15.13
C ILE A 354 -9.04 -1.71 15.24
N GLY A 355 -9.60 -2.45 14.29
CA GLY A 355 -11.00 -2.87 14.30
C GLY A 355 -11.37 -3.63 15.57
N VAL A 356 -10.56 -4.60 15.96
CA VAL A 356 -10.75 -5.37 17.19
C VAL A 356 -10.71 -4.47 18.42
N VAL A 357 -9.81 -3.49 18.48
CA VAL A 357 -9.71 -2.54 19.60
C VAL A 357 -10.91 -1.61 19.63
N VAL A 358 -11.33 -1.09 18.47
CA VAL A 358 -12.54 -0.25 18.37
C VAL A 358 -13.76 -0.98 18.94
N ASP A 359 -14.04 -2.19 18.49
CA ASP A 359 -15.20 -2.97 18.94
C ASP A 359 -15.13 -3.25 20.44
N LYS A 360 -14.02 -3.84 20.91
CA LYS A 360 -13.86 -4.20 22.33
C LYS A 360 -13.88 -3.01 23.27
N VAL A 361 -13.32 -1.87 22.87
CA VAL A 361 -13.34 -0.67 23.72
C VAL A 361 -14.72 -0.04 23.71
N SER A 362 -15.39 0.04 22.55
CA SER A 362 -16.75 0.59 22.47
C SER A 362 -17.78 -0.17 23.33
N GLU A 363 -17.61 -1.47 23.47
CA GLU A 363 -18.47 -2.35 24.27
C GLU A 363 -18.08 -2.42 25.76
N SER A 364 -16.97 -1.79 26.15
CA SER A 364 -16.43 -1.90 27.51
C SER A 364 -17.12 -0.97 28.52
N ASN A 365 -17.18 -1.40 29.78
CA ASN A 365 -17.62 -0.54 30.89
C ASN A 365 -16.75 0.72 31.04
N PHE A 366 -15.45 0.60 30.72
CA PHE A 366 -14.52 1.73 30.71
C PHE A 366 -14.95 2.83 29.73
N ALA A 367 -15.36 2.47 28.50
CA ALA A 367 -15.86 3.46 27.55
C ALA A 367 -17.17 4.09 28.02
N SER A 368 -18.05 3.32 28.68
CA SER A 368 -19.30 3.83 29.24
C SER A 368 -19.07 4.86 30.35
N GLU A 369 -18.13 4.61 31.26
CA GLU A 369 -17.74 5.54 32.31
C GLU A 369 -17.08 6.81 31.72
N LEU A 370 -16.20 6.63 30.75
CA LEU A 370 -15.47 7.73 30.13
C LEU A 370 -16.37 8.61 29.26
N SER A 371 -17.41 8.02 28.64
CA SER A 371 -18.44 8.69 27.84
C SER A 371 -19.12 9.83 28.63
N GLY A 372 -19.52 9.57 29.88
CA GLY A 372 -20.09 10.57 30.74
C GLY A 372 -19.13 11.73 31.09
N THR A 373 -17.83 11.43 31.21
CA THR A 373 -16.83 12.42 31.59
C THR A 373 -16.38 13.28 30.41
N LEU A 374 -16.22 12.69 29.23
CA LEU A 374 -15.67 13.35 28.04
C LEU A 374 -16.74 13.90 27.10
N SER A 375 -18.02 13.69 27.37
CA SER A 375 -19.15 14.04 26.47
C SER A 375 -18.93 13.44 25.05
N MET A 376 -18.45 12.21 24.99
CA MET A 376 -18.21 11.45 23.77
C MET A 376 -19.06 10.18 23.78
N THR A 377 -19.43 9.66 22.60
CA THR A 377 -20.03 8.32 22.51
C THR A 377 -19.00 7.23 22.77
N THR A 378 -19.45 6.04 23.18
CA THR A 378 -18.57 4.88 23.37
C THR A 378 -17.84 4.50 22.06
N GLU A 379 -18.50 4.68 20.92
CA GLU A 379 -17.92 4.46 19.59
C GLU A 379 -16.80 5.46 19.28
N GLN A 380 -16.99 6.74 19.63
CA GLN A 380 -15.94 7.76 19.49
C GLN A 380 -14.70 7.41 20.33
N ILE A 381 -14.90 6.92 21.55
CA ILE A 381 -13.83 6.46 22.43
C ILE A 381 -13.13 5.25 21.84
N GLY A 382 -13.88 4.28 21.31
CA GLY A 382 -13.35 3.13 20.59
C GLY A 382 -12.48 3.51 19.39
N MET A 383 -12.95 4.43 18.55
CA MET A 383 -12.20 4.94 17.39
C MET A 383 -10.90 5.65 17.81
N LYS A 384 -10.94 6.44 18.87
CA LYS A 384 -9.73 7.09 19.42
C LYS A 384 -8.76 6.07 19.99
N ALA A 385 -9.23 5.05 20.70
CA ALA A 385 -8.39 3.94 21.16
C ALA A 385 -7.77 3.18 19.99
N GLY A 386 -8.49 3.01 18.90
CA GLY A 386 -7.96 2.45 17.64
C GLY A 386 -6.77 3.26 17.09
N MET A 387 -6.84 4.61 17.11
CA MET A 387 -5.72 5.45 16.71
C MET A 387 -4.53 5.35 17.69
N LEU A 388 -4.80 5.23 18.98
CA LEU A 388 -3.74 5.03 19.98
C LEU A 388 -3.00 3.72 19.79
N ILE A 389 -3.71 2.61 19.53
CA ILE A 389 -3.04 1.33 19.25
C ILE A 389 -2.25 1.39 17.94
N ALA A 390 -2.75 2.11 16.93
CA ALA A 390 -2.02 2.31 15.68
C ALA A 390 -0.69 3.05 15.89
N SER A 391 -0.59 3.95 16.87
CA SER A 391 0.64 4.67 17.19
C SER A 391 1.79 3.75 17.63
N VAL A 392 1.48 2.56 18.16
CA VAL A 392 2.47 1.59 18.64
C VAL A 392 3.38 1.10 17.51
N PHE A 393 2.84 0.94 16.29
CA PHE A 393 3.63 0.46 15.16
C PHE A 393 4.76 1.42 14.78
N PRO A 394 4.52 2.69 14.43
CA PRO A 394 5.61 3.61 14.13
C PRO A 394 6.48 3.90 15.37
N PHE A 395 5.94 3.85 16.58
CA PHE A 395 6.72 4.01 17.82
C PHE A 395 7.78 2.91 17.96
N ILE A 396 7.42 1.64 17.79
CA ILE A 396 8.39 0.53 17.77
C ILE A 396 9.38 0.71 16.61
N GLY A 397 8.89 1.18 15.44
CA GLY A 397 9.71 1.48 14.27
C GLY A 397 10.83 2.49 14.54
N ILE A 398 10.64 3.46 15.45
CA ILE A 398 11.68 4.42 15.86
C ILE A 398 12.88 3.67 16.47
N PHE A 399 12.64 2.81 17.44
CA PHE A 399 13.72 2.06 18.12
C PHE A 399 14.41 1.09 17.17
N LEU A 400 13.63 0.43 16.28
CA LEU A 400 14.17 -0.44 15.27
C LEU A 400 15.11 0.31 14.32
N LEU A 401 14.72 1.49 13.83
CA LEU A 401 15.57 2.30 12.96
C LEU A 401 16.84 2.81 13.67
N MET A 402 16.74 3.18 14.92
CA MET A 402 17.92 3.54 15.74
C MET A 402 18.88 2.34 15.87
N PHE A 403 18.33 1.13 16.08
CA PHE A 403 19.10 -0.10 16.11
C PHE A 403 19.75 -0.40 14.75
N ILE A 404 19.02 -0.30 13.65
CA ILE A 404 19.54 -0.49 12.28
C ILE A 404 20.71 0.46 12.01
N LYS A 405 20.57 1.75 12.32
CA LYS A 405 21.66 2.72 12.15
C LYS A 405 22.92 2.32 12.90
N ASN A 406 22.79 1.88 14.16
CA ASN A 406 23.92 1.44 14.98
C ASN A 406 24.53 0.12 14.48
N TYR A 407 23.69 -0.84 14.06
CA TYR A 407 24.12 -2.12 13.53
C TYR A 407 25.02 -1.96 12.29
N PHE A 408 24.56 -1.19 11.31
CA PHE A 408 25.32 -0.99 10.08
C PHE A 408 26.54 -0.04 10.26
N LYS A 409 26.52 0.86 11.25
CA LYS A 409 27.68 1.69 11.58
C LYS A 409 28.84 0.86 12.16
N LYS A 410 28.56 -0.05 13.11
CA LYS A 410 29.54 -0.95 13.70
C LYS A 410 30.18 -1.90 12.69
N LYS A 411 29.54 -2.13 11.56
CA LYS A 411 30.02 -3.04 10.52
C LYS A 411 30.89 -2.35 9.46
N LYS A 412 30.88 -1.02 9.40
CA LYS A 412 31.77 -0.22 8.55
C LYS A 412 33.14 0.06 9.18
N ASN A 413 33.22 -0.07 10.52
CA ASN A 413 34.44 -0.03 11.30
C ASN A 413 34.96 -1.46 11.58
#